data_37baba68b9ee787dad3413911f0c5be7
#
_entry.id   37baba68b9ee787dad3413911f0c5be7
#
_cell.length_a   1.000
_cell.length_b   1.000
_cell.length_c   1.000
_cell.angle_alpha   90.00
_cell.angle_beta   90.00
_cell.angle_gamma   90.00
#
_symmetry.space_group_name_H-M   'P 1'
#
loop_
_entity.id
_entity.type
_entity.pdbx_description
1 polymer ?
#
loop_
_entity_poly.entity_id
_entity_poly.type
_entity_poly.pdbx_seq_one_letter_code
_entity_poly.pdbx_strand_id
1 'polypeptide(L)'
;IVSHDNKIGIKVKAPKEDLEVAGAIRYQGQTHSYANSMPSNGNHEQGDIVWNAKPEPGKTLGWVCVKSGAPGTWCEIGNVSPI
;
A
#
# COMPACT_ATOMS: atom_id res chain seq x y z
N ILE A 1 15.14 -1.68 -12.71
CA ILE A 1 15.49 -0.55 -11.84
C ILE A 1 16.11 0.57 -12.70
N VAL A 2 15.77 1.79 -12.43
CA VAL A 2 16.24 2.95 -13.17
C VAL A 2 16.88 3.93 -12.21
N SER A 3 18.08 4.43 -12.56
CA SER A 3 18.72 5.52 -11.82
C SER A 3 18.66 6.78 -12.68
N HIS A 4 18.16 7.87 -12.12
CA HIS A 4 17.96 9.13 -12.85
C HIS A 4 18.12 10.29 -11.88
N ASP A 5 19.05 11.22 -12.17
CA ASP A 5 19.32 12.37 -11.32
C ASP A 5 19.60 12.01 -9.86
N ASN A 6 20.40 10.95 -9.64
CA ASN A 6 20.72 10.42 -8.32
C ASN A 6 19.50 9.87 -7.57
N LYS A 7 18.44 9.53 -8.30
CA LYS A 7 17.23 8.93 -7.75
C LYS A 7 17.05 7.53 -8.30
N ILE A 8 16.37 6.68 -7.56
CA ILE A 8 16.11 5.29 -7.95
C ILE A 8 14.62 5.13 -8.24
N GLY A 9 14.29 4.66 -9.44
CA GLY A 9 12.93 4.33 -9.82
C GLY A 9 12.78 2.85 -10.08
N ILE A 10 11.73 2.24 -9.55
CA ILE A 10 11.34 0.87 -9.87
C ILE A 10 10.02 0.96 -10.61
N LYS A 11 10.04 0.64 -11.92
CA LYS A 11 8.91 0.83 -12.84
C LYS A 11 8.54 2.30 -13.02
N VAL A 12 9.50 3.21 -12.76
CA VAL A 12 9.34 4.66 -12.94
C VAL A 12 10.56 5.16 -13.69
N LYS A 13 10.37 5.85 -14.80
CA LYS A 13 11.48 6.32 -15.66
C LYS A 13 12.12 7.60 -15.11
N ALA A 14 11.33 8.47 -14.52
CA ALA A 14 11.80 9.75 -14.00
C ALA A 14 11.27 9.92 -12.57
N PRO A 15 11.93 9.27 -11.58
CA PRO A 15 11.45 9.34 -10.20
C PRO A 15 11.46 10.75 -9.66
N LYS A 16 10.44 11.08 -8.88
CA LYS A 16 10.26 12.40 -8.27
C LYS A 16 10.93 12.49 -6.91
N GLU A 17 11.22 11.37 -6.29
CA GLU A 17 11.85 11.28 -4.98
C GLU A 17 13.10 10.41 -5.07
N ASP A 18 13.90 10.39 -4.00
CA ASP A 18 15.11 9.57 -3.96
C ASP A 18 14.85 8.12 -4.31
N LEU A 19 13.69 7.61 -3.91
CA LEU A 19 13.21 6.28 -4.27
C LEU A 19 11.73 6.37 -4.63
N GLU A 20 11.40 6.00 -5.83
CA GLU A 20 10.00 5.91 -6.26
C GLU A 20 9.71 4.53 -6.82
N VAL A 21 8.65 3.88 -6.32
CA VAL A 21 8.22 2.54 -6.73
C VAL A 21 6.78 2.64 -7.20
N ALA A 22 6.51 2.24 -8.45
CA ALA A 22 5.17 2.30 -9.03
C ALA A 22 4.31 1.08 -8.69
N GLY A 23 4.61 0.36 -7.64
CA GLY A 23 3.88 -0.81 -7.23
C GLY A 23 3.99 -1.05 -5.74
N ALA A 24 3.67 -2.27 -5.31
CA ALA A 24 3.79 -2.65 -3.92
C ALA A 24 5.26 -2.80 -3.52
N ILE A 25 5.53 -2.61 -2.24
CA ILE A 25 6.85 -2.84 -1.64
C ILE A 25 6.70 -3.97 -0.63
N ARG A 26 7.58 -4.97 -0.76
CA ARG A 26 7.61 -6.08 0.21
C ARG A 26 8.96 -6.09 0.92
N TYR A 27 8.91 -6.11 2.24
CA TYR A 27 10.12 -6.28 3.05
C TYR A 27 9.75 -7.02 4.32
N GLN A 28 10.69 -7.82 4.81
CA GLN A 28 10.51 -8.64 6.02
C GLN A 28 9.22 -9.48 5.99
N GLY A 29 8.83 -9.96 4.79
CA GLY A 29 7.69 -10.84 4.64
C GLY A 29 6.34 -10.15 4.57
N GLN A 30 6.27 -8.82 4.63
CA GLN A 30 5.03 -8.06 4.60
C GLN A 30 4.99 -7.16 3.37
N THR A 31 3.82 -7.00 2.79
CA THR A 31 3.62 -6.19 1.58
C THR A 31 2.82 -4.94 1.92
N HIS A 32 3.32 -3.78 1.47
CA HIS A 32 2.64 -2.50 1.61
C HIS A 32 2.32 -1.97 0.22
N SER A 33 1.09 -1.50 0.03
CA SER A 33 0.64 -0.99 -1.26
C SER A 33 -0.47 0.03 -1.05
N TYR A 34 -0.97 0.59 -2.15
CA TYR A 34 -2.09 1.51 -2.17
C TYR A 34 -3.20 0.95 -3.03
N ALA A 35 -4.46 1.16 -2.64
CA ALA A 35 -5.61 0.79 -3.44
C ALA A 35 -6.80 1.67 -3.09
N ASN A 36 -7.83 1.64 -3.93
CA ASN A 36 -9.04 2.44 -3.71
C ASN A 36 -10.05 1.74 -2.81
N SER A 37 -9.85 0.47 -2.53
CA SER A 37 -10.77 -0.32 -1.70
C SER A 37 -10.04 -1.48 -1.05
N MET A 38 -10.68 -2.08 -0.06
CA MET A 38 -10.18 -3.28 0.62
C MET A 38 -9.99 -4.40 -0.41
N PRO A 39 -8.88 -5.16 -0.33
CA PRO A 39 -8.65 -6.28 -1.24
C PRO A 39 -9.81 -7.29 -1.22
N SER A 40 -10.24 -7.70 -2.40
CA SER A 40 -11.34 -8.66 -2.58
C SER A 40 -10.89 -9.95 -3.25
N ASN A 41 -9.62 -10.06 -3.63
CA ASN A 41 -9.06 -11.25 -4.25
C ASN A 41 -7.56 -11.32 -4.05
N GLY A 42 -6.94 -12.41 -4.49
CA GLY A 42 -5.51 -12.61 -4.40
C GLY A 42 -5.06 -13.12 -3.04
N ASN A 43 -3.84 -13.61 -3.00
CA ASN A 43 -3.25 -14.14 -1.76
C ASN A 43 -2.62 -13.02 -0.96
N HIS A 44 -2.95 -12.98 0.33
CA HIS A 44 -2.43 -11.97 1.25
C HIS A 44 -2.02 -12.64 2.55
N GLU A 45 -1.09 -12.01 3.25
CA GLU A 45 -0.56 -12.54 4.51
C GLU A 45 -0.90 -11.61 5.65
N GLN A 46 -1.08 -12.20 6.83
CA GLN A 46 -1.29 -11.42 8.05
C GLN A 46 -0.19 -10.38 8.19
N GLY A 47 -0.58 -9.13 8.41
CA GLY A 47 0.35 -8.01 8.53
C GLY A 47 0.50 -7.19 7.25
N ASP A 48 0.01 -7.68 6.10
CA ASP A 48 0.01 -6.87 4.89
C ASP A 48 -0.85 -5.62 5.10
N ILE A 49 -0.40 -4.51 4.54
CA ILE A 49 -1.11 -3.23 4.66
C ILE A 49 -1.41 -2.68 3.27
N VAL A 50 -2.66 -2.25 3.08
CA VAL A 50 -3.09 -1.53 1.89
C VAL A 50 -3.56 -0.15 2.33
N TRP A 51 -2.85 0.88 1.90
CA TRP A 51 -3.22 2.26 2.20
C TRP A 51 -4.31 2.71 1.25
N ASN A 52 -5.25 3.50 1.77
CA ASN A 52 -6.31 4.08 0.93
C ASN A 52 -5.69 5.13 0.02
N ALA A 53 -5.83 4.94 -1.31
CA ALA A 53 -5.24 5.86 -2.28
C ALA A 53 -5.95 7.21 -2.32
N LYS A 54 -7.18 7.30 -1.81
CA LYS A 54 -7.98 8.54 -1.79
C LYS A 54 -8.62 8.72 -0.41
N PRO A 55 -7.80 8.96 0.64
CA PRO A 55 -8.36 9.18 1.96
C PRO A 55 -9.16 10.49 2.00
N GLU A 56 -10.28 10.46 2.72
CA GLU A 56 -11.17 11.61 2.88
C GLU A 56 -11.61 11.65 4.33
N PRO A 57 -12.04 12.83 4.83
CA PRO A 57 -12.57 12.92 6.18
C PRO A 57 -13.70 11.91 6.41
N GLY A 58 -13.64 11.17 7.51
CA GLY A 58 -14.62 10.15 7.86
C GLY A 58 -14.39 8.80 7.20
N LYS A 59 -13.41 8.68 6.31
CA LYS A 59 -13.06 7.44 5.65
C LYS A 59 -11.85 6.81 6.32
N THR A 60 -11.63 5.51 6.05
CA THR A 60 -10.47 4.83 6.60
C THR A 60 -9.18 5.29 5.93
N LEU A 61 -8.08 5.25 6.68
CA LEU A 61 -6.75 5.52 6.13
C LEU A 61 -6.23 4.34 5.30
N GLY A 62 -6.67 3.13 5.63
CA GLY A 62 -6.24 1.93 4.93
C GLY A 62 -6.79 0.68 5.58
N TRP A 63 -6.22 -0.47 5.20
CA TRP A 63 -6.66 -1.77 5.68
C TRP A 63 -5.47 -2.62 6.03
N VAL A 64 -5.58 -3.41 7.09
CA VAL A 64 -4.55 -4.37 7.50
C VAL A 64 -5.12 -5.77 7.44
N CYS A 65 -4.34 -6.69 6.88
CA CYS A 65 -4.71 -8.10 6.84
C CYS A 65 -4.45 -8.71 8.21
N VAL A 66 -5.51 -9.20 8.84
CA VAL A 66 -5.42 -9.79 10.18
C VAL A 66 -5.43 -11.32 10.14
N LYS A 67 -5.75 -11.90 8.99
CA LYS A 67 -5.72 -13.35 8.81
C LYS A 67 -5.38 -13.64 7.36
N SER A 68 -4.32 -14.40 7.13
CA SER A 68 -3.87 -14.78 5.80
C SER A 68 -4.93 -15.54 5.05
N GLY A 69 -5.01 -15.34 3.75
CA GLY A 69 -5.96 -16.02 2.89
C GLY A 69 -6.04 -15.40 1.51
N ALA A 70 -7.04 -15.81 0.76
CA ALA A 70 -7.30 -15.33 -0.60
C ALA A 70 -8.78 -14.92 -0.68
N PRO A 71 -9.14 -13.68 -0.29
CA PRO A 71 -8.26 -12.52 -0.03
C PRO A 71 -7.77 -12.36 1.41
N GLY A 72 -8.14 -13.24 2.34
CA GLY A 72 -7.85 -13.08 3.76
C GLY A 72 -8.89 -12.22 4.46
N THR A 73 -8.66 -11.95 5.73
CA THR A 73 -9.54 -11.11 6.56
C THR A 73 -8.86 -9.77 6.80
N TRP A 74 -9.59 -8.68 6.57
CA TRP A 74 -9.06 -7.33 6.62
C TRP A 74 -9.83 -6.47 7.60
N CYS A 75 -9.12 -5.58 8.28
CA CYS A 75 -9.72 -4.59 9.18
C CYS A 75 -9.29 -3.19 8.76
N GLU A 76 -10.14 -2.21 9.00
CA GLU A 76 -9.81 -0.82 8.71
C GLU A 76 -8.80 -0.27 9.69
N ILE A 77 -7.93 0.62 9.20
CA ILE A 77 -6.95 1.32 10.02
C ILE A 77 -7.51 2.71 10.30
N GLY A 78 -8.21 2.84 11.41
CA GLY A 78 -8.72 4.12 11.87
C GLY A 78 -9.57 4.88 10.83
N ASN A 79 -9.89 6.12 11.18
CA ASN A 79 -10.60 7.04 10.28
C ASN A 79 -9.85 8.34 10.19
N VAL A 80 -9.91 8.98 9.01
CA VAL A 80 -9.33 10.30 8.83
C VAL A 80 -10.27 11.31 9.51
N SER A 81 -9.79 11.96 10.55
CA SER A 81 -10.57 12.95 11.28
C SER A 81 -10.41 14.33 10.65
N PRO A 82 -11.50 15.04 10.34
CA PRO A 82 -11.39 16.43 9.91
C PRO A 82 -10.93 17.31 11.09
N ILE A 83 -10.17 18.33 10.76
CA ILE A 83 -9.64 19.27 11.75
C ILE A 83 -10.55 20.47 11.84
#